data_a8d652f4eba2fc36c14c2b005799ec4c
#
_entry.id   a8d652f4eba2fc36c14c2b005799ec4c
#
_cell.length_a   1.000
_cell.length_b   1.000
_cell.length_c   1.000
_cell.angle_alpha   90.00
_cell.angle_beta   90.00
_cell.angle_gamma   90.00
#
_symmetry.space_group_name_H-M   'P 1'
#
loop_
_entity.id
_entity.type
_entity.pdbx_description
1 polymer ?
#
loop_
_entity_poly.entity_id
_entity_poly.type
_entity_poly.pdbx_seq_one_letter_code
_entity_poly.pdbx_strand_id
1 'polypeptide(L)'
;SDPIEKDYQEIIRKLKEEEEYSRQKATSDYNNMVEYYTVWAHQIKTPIASMRLQIQSEDTESARKLMGDLNRIESYVEMVLTFLRLDSNSTDYLIKEYDLDEIIRPAIRKFSREFILKKLKLEYEPVEFKTITDSKWLSFIIEQVISNAVKYTSEGYVRIYMSEPGILCIEDTGVGISEEDLPRIFENGYTGFNGREDKRASGI
;
A
#
# COMPACT_ATOMS: atom_id res chain seq x y z
N SER A 1 5.80 39.94 41.66
CA SER A 1 6.50 38.94 40.87
C SER A 1 7.80 39.56 40.33
N ASP A 2 8.87 38.78 40.43
CA ASP A 2 10.20 39.14 40.02
C ASP A 2 10.21 39.52 38.49
N PRO A 3 10.82 40.61 38.07
CA PRO A 3 10.95 40.97 36.64
C PRO A 3 11.51 39.82 35.80
N ILE A 4 12.46 39.07 36.33
CA ILE A 4 13.07 37.91 35.68
C ILE A 4 12.03 36.80 35.40
N GLU A 5 11.14 36.57 36.36
CA GLU A 5 10.07 35.56 36.20
C GLU A 5 9.07 35.94 35.12
N LYS A 6 8.77 37.24 34.98
CA LYS A 6 7.90 37.74 33.89
C LYS A 6 8.55 37.58 32.53
N ASP A 7 9.84 37.89 32.43
CA ASP A 7 10.59 37.73 31.17
C ASP A 7 10.67 36.24 30.75
N TYR A 8 10.87 35.32 31.72
CA TYR A 8 10.84 33.88 31.48
C TYR A 8 9.47 33.40 30.99
N GLN A 9 8.39 33.86 31.61
CA GLN A 9 7.04 33.50 31.20
C GLN A 9 6.70 34.03 29.80
N GLU A 10 7.17 35.23 29.48
CA GLU A 10 6.97 35.79 28.13
C GLU A 10 7.74 35.03 27.07
N ILE A 11 8.96 34.61 27.36
CA ILE A 11 9.77 33.77 26.42
C ILE A 11 9.08 32.42 26.22
N ILE A 12 8.64 31.76 27.30
CA ILE A 12 7.94 30.48 27.21
C ILE A 12 6.64 30.62 26.39
N ARG A 13 5.90 31.72 26.60
CA ARG A 13 4.68 31.97 25.83
C ARG A 13 4.99 32.14 24.33
N LYS A 14 5.98 32.93 23.98
CA LYS A 14 6.40 33.12 22.57
C LYS A 14 6.84 31.82 21.92
N LEU A 15 7.64 31.02 22.63
CA LEU A 15 8.08 29.72 22.13
C LEU A 15 6.89 28.77 21.87
N LYS A 16 5.90 28.73 22.77
CA LYS A 16 4.68 27.94 22.57
C LYS A 16 3.84 28.43 21.40
N GLU A 17 3.73 29.74 21.24
CA GLU A 17 3.01 30.34 20.11
C GLU A 17 3.70 30.02 18.76
N GLU A 18 5.04 30.08 18.72
CA GLU A 18 5.82 29.72 17.55
C GLU A 18 5.73 28.20 17.24
N GLU A 19 5.78 27.34 18.25
CA GLU A 19 5.61 25.90 18.11
C GLU A 19 4.22 25.56 17.55
N GLU A 20 3.16 26.14 18.14
CA GLU A 20 1.79 25.95 17.71
C GLU A 20 1.57 26.44 16.28
N TYR A 21 2.08 27.61 15.93
CA TYR A 21 2.04 28.15 14.58
C TYR A 21 2.76 27.23 13.59
N SER A 22 3.96 26.76 13.94
CA SER A 22 4.75 25.84 13.08
C SER A 22 4.01 24.52 12.86
N ARG A 23 3.42 23.99 13.93
CA ARG A 23 2.63 22.75 13.88
C ARG A 23 1.38 22.90 12.99
N GLN A 24 0.64 24.00 13.18
CA GLN A 24 -0.56 24.28 12.37
C GLN A 24 -0.21 24.46 10.90
N LYS A 25 0.89 25.17 10.61
CA LYS A 25 1.37 25.37 9.25
C LYS A 25 1.78 24.05 8.60
N ALA A 26 2.55 23.21 9.29
CA ALA A 26 2.95 21.90 8.78
C ALA A 26 1.72 21.01 8.50
N THR A 27 0.72 21.02 9.39
CA THR A 27 -0.53 20.28 9.19
C THR A 27 -1.31 20.80 7.98
N SER A 28 -1.39 22.13 7.83
CA SER A 28 -2.07 22.75 6.67
C SER A 28 -1.37 22.42 5.36
N ASP A 29 -0.04 22.56 5.31
CA ASP A 29 0.75 22.25 4.12
C ASP A 29 0.62 20.77 3.72
N TYR A 30 0.61 19.88 4.70
CA TYR A 30 0.38 18.46 4.50
C TYR A 30 -1.04 18.17 3.93
N ASN A 31 -2.08 18.75 4.51
CA ASN A 31 -3.45 18.57 4.03
C ASN A 31 -3.62 19.08 2.60
N ASN A 32 -3.03 20.23 2.26
CA ASN A 32 -3.03 20.76 0.91
C ASN A 32 -2.32 19.82 -0.08
N MET A 33 -1.23 19.20 0.33
CA MET A 33 -0.52 18.20 -0.46
C MET A 33 -1.39 16.95 -0.71
N VAL A 34 -2.03 16.42 0.32
CA VAL A 34 -2.96 15.26 0.21
C VAL A 34 -4.11 15.56 -0.74
N GLU A 35 -4.72 16.74 -0.61
CA GLU A 35 -5.81 17.20 -1.50
C GLU A 35 -5.33 17.30 -2.95
N TYR A 36 -4.19 17.95 -3.18
CA TYR A 36 -3.60 18.09 -4.51
C TYR A 36 -3.36 16.73 -5.18
N TYR A 37 -2.71 15.81 -4.48
CA TYR A 37 -2.45 14.47 -5.04
C TYR A 37 -3.70 13.63 -5.21
N THR A 38 -4.72 13.83 -4.39
CA THR A 38 -6.03 13.17 -4.56
C THR A 38 -6.69 13.62 -5.87
N VAL A 39 -6.72 14.92 -6.15
CA VAL A 39 -7.23 15.46 -7.41
C VAL A 39 -6.41 14.97 -8.60
N TRP A 40 -5.07 15.02 -8.48
CA TRP A 40 -4.15 14.55 -9.50
C TRP A 40 -4.38 13.06 -9.84
N ALA A 41 -4.56 12.21 -8.85
CA ALA A 41 -4.82 10.79 -9.07
C ALA A 41 -6.15 10.54 -9.78
N HIS A 42 -7.20 11.31 -9.47
CA HIS A 42 -8.45 11.23 -10.22
C HIS A 42 -8.26 11.64 -11.70
N GLN A 43 -7.45 12.67 -11.95
CA GLN A 43 -7.16 13.13 -13.31
C GLN A 43 -6.34 12.08 -14.08
N ILE A 44 -5.42 11.36 -13.44
CA ILE A 44 -4.64 10.28 -14.07
C ILE A 44 -5.50 9.02 -14.32
N LYS A 45 -6.44 8.69 -13.45
CA LYS A 45 -7.33 7.54 -13.65
C LYS A 45 -8.18 7.65 -14.91
N THR A 46 -8.56 8.86 -15.30
CA THR A 46 -9.36 9.10 -16.51
C THR A 46 -8.67 8.67 -17.81
N PRO A 47 -7.45 9.13 -18.14
CA PRO A 47 -6.73 8.65 -19.32
C PRO A 47 -6.37 7.16 -19.22
N ILE A 48 -6.09 6.62 -18.02
CA ILE A 48 -5.88 5.19 -17.82
C ILE A 48 -7.11 4.39 -18.26
N ALA A 49 -8.31 4.80 -17.81
CA ALA A 49 -9.55 4.15 -18.19
C ALA A 49 -9.81 4.22 -19.71
N SER A 50 -9.51 5.37 -20.33
CA SER A 50 -9.62 5.53 -21.79
C SER A 50 -8.67 4.60 -22.56
N MET A 51 -7.39 4.53 -22.18
CA MET A 51 -6.42 3.62 -22.78
C MET A 51 -6.82 2.17 -22.57
N ARG A 52 -7.34 1.81 -21.40
CA ARG A 52 -7.84 0.46 -21.11
C ARG A 52 -8.94 0.04 -22.08
N LEU A 53 -9.93 0.91 -22.31
CA LEU A 53 -11.03 0.64 -23.24
C LEU A 53 -10.53 0.43 -24.69
N GLN A 54 -9.54 1.21 -25.13
CA GLN A 54 -8.95 1.06 -26.46
C GLN A 54 -8.20 -0.26 -26.62
N ILE A 55 -7.38 -0.63 -25.61
CA ILE A 55 -6.57 -1.85 -25.65
C ILE A 55 -7.44 -3.10 -25.49
N GLN A 56 -8.57 -3.00 -24.75
CA GLN A 56 -9.45 -4.13 -24.44
C GLN A 56 -10.12 -4.75 -25.69
N SER A 57 -10.26 -3.96 -26.75
CA SER A 57 -10.81 -4.43 -28.04
C SER A 57 -9.81 -5.21 -28.90
N GLU A 58 -8.53 -5.24 -28.54
CA GLU A 58 -7.47 -5.88 -29.28
C GLU A 58 -6.98 -7.14 -28.57
N ASP A 59 -7.01 -8.30 -29.25
CA ASP A 59 -6.45 -9.55 -28.75
C ASP A 59 -5.07 -9.83 -29.35
N THR A 60 -4.13 -8.90 -29.16
CA THR A 60 -2.75 -9.02 -29.61
C THR A 60 -1.81 -9.20 -28.40
N GLU A 61 -0.64 -9.77 -28.63
CA GLU A 61 0.39 -9.88 -27.59
C GLU A 61 0.83 -8.50 -27.07
N SER A 62 0.92 -7.53 -27.99
CA SER A 62 1.24 -6.15 -27.66
C SER A 62 0.16 -5.52 -26.76
N ALA A 63 -1.12 -5.72 -27.07
CA ALA A 63 -2.23 -5.23 -26.26
C ALA A 63 -2.22 -5.84 -24.85
N ARG A 64 -1.93 -7.14 -24.74
CA ARG A 64 -1.81 -7.79 -23.42
C ARG A 64 -0.65 -7.23 -22.59
N LYS A 65 0.49 -6.92 -23.23
CA LYS A 65 1.64 -6.30 -22.57
C LYS A 65 1.32 -4.89 -22.10
N LEU A 66 0.73 -4.05 -22.97
CA LEU A 66 0.30 -2.70 -22.64
C LEU A 66 -0.73 -2.68 -21.50
N MET A 67 -1.68 -3.62 -21.50
CA MET A 67 -2.63 -3.77 -20.39
C MET A 67 -1.92 -4.07 -19.07
N GLY A 68 -0.87 -4.89 -19.08
CA GLY A 68 -0.05 -5.16 -17.91
C GLY A 68 0.68 -3.91 -17.39
N ASP A 69 1.21 -3.09 -18.30
CA ASP A 69 1.87 -1.83 -17.94
C ASP A 69 0.87 -0.80 -17.38
N LEU A 70 -0.32 -0.73 -17.97
CA LEU A 70 -1.40 0.14 -17.53
C LEU A 70 -1.89 -0.21 -16.10
N ASN A 71 -2.05 -1.50 -15.81
CA ASN A 71 -2.40 -1.97 -14.47
C ASN A 71 -1.32 -1.61 -13.44
N ARG A 72 -0.04 -1.64 -13.84
CA ARG A 72 1.07 -1.19 -12.97
C ARG A 72 1.01 0.30 -12.68
N ILE A 73 0.77 1.12 -13.70
CA ILE A 73 0.63 2.58 -13.50
C ILE A 73 -0.52 2.87 -12.52
N GLU A 74 -1.67 2.21 -12.70
CA GLU A 74 -2.81 2.35 -11.80
C GLU A 74 -2.47 1.95 -10.37
N SER A 75 -1.75 0.83 -10.18
CA SER A 75 -1.29 0.39 -8.85
C SER A 75 -0.34 1.41 -8.20
N TYR A 76 0.56 2.04 -8.96
CA TYR A 76 1.44 3.09 -8.43
C TYR A 76 0.66 4.33 -8.00
N VAL A 77 -0.34 4.76 -8.77
CA VAL A 77 -1.20 5.88 -8.40
C VAL A 77 -1.96 5.58 -7.11
N GLU A 78 -2.52 4.37 -6.98
CA GLU A 78 -3.22 3.95 -5.77
C GLU A 78 -2.28 3.87 -4.55
N MET A 79 -1.06 3.39 -4.74
CA MET A 79 -0.05 3.30 -3.71
C MET A 79 0.32 4.69 -3.16
N VAL A 80 0.56 5.68 -4.04
CA VAL A 80 0.85 7.07 -3.63
C VAL A 80 -0.31 7.64 -2.83
N LEU A 81 -1.56 7.47 -3.28
CA LEU A 81 -2.73 7.94 -2.55
C LEU A 81 -2.86 7.29 -1.17
N THR A 82 -2.56 5.99 -1.09
CA THR A 82 -2.62 5.25 0.17
C THR A 82 -1.56 5.75 1.13
N PHE A 83 -0.32 5.95 0.66
CA PHE A 83 0.78 6.48 1.45
C PHE A 83 0.44 7.87 2.03
N LEU A 84 -0.08 8.77 1.20
CA LEU A 84 -0.47 10.11 1.64
C LEU A 84 -1.59 10.10 2.69
N ARG A 85 -2.48 9.11 2.65
CA ARG A 85 -3.56 8.96 3.65
C ARG A 85 -3.07 8.36 4.97
N LEU A 86 -2.02 7.55 4.94
CA LEU A 86 -1.44 6.98 6.17
C LEU A 86 -0.93 8.05 7.12
N ASP A 87 -0.33 9.10 6.59
CA ASP A 87 0.30 10.18 7.36
C ASP A 87 -0.69 11.32 7.71
N SER A 88 -1.88 11.30 7.08
CA SER A 88 -2.89 12.31 7.38
C SER A 88 -3.51 12.05 8.76
N ASN A 89 -3.57 13.09 9.60
CA ASN A 89 -4.31 13.08 10.88
C ASN A 89 -5.84 12.95 10.68
N SER A 90 -6.31 12.70 9.47
CA SER A 90 -7.71 12.44 9.17
C SER A 90 -8.05 11.01 9.57
N THR A 91 -8.58 10.86 10.76
CA THR A 91 -9.10 9.63 11.39
C THR A 91 -10.39 9.13 10.72
N ASP A 92 -10.46 9.11 9.40
CA ASP A 92 -11.63 8.62 8.69
C ASP A 92 -11.56 7.08 8.48
N TYR A 93 -11.08 6.37 9.52
CA TYR A 93 -11.11 4.93 9.54
C TYR A 93 -12.54 4.42 9.75
N LEU A 94 -13.03 3.64 8.80
CA LEU A 94 -14.33 2.99 8.91
C LEU A 94 -14.17 1.62 9.58
N ILE A 95 -13.91 1.62 10.89
CA ILE A 95 -13.69 0.39 11.66
C ILE A 95 -15.03 -0.32 11.90
N LYS A 96 -15.16 -1.54 11.36
CA LYS A 96 -16.32 -2.43 11.50
C LYS A 96 -15.88 -3.88 11.61
N GLU A 97 -16.80 -4.75 12.01
CA GLU A 97 -16.60 -6.20 11.94
C GLU A 97 -16.77 -6.67 10.48
N TYR A 98 -15.80 -7.41 9.99
CA TYR A 98 -15.80 -8.01 8.65
C TYR A 98 -15.43 -9.48 8.73
N ASP A 99 -15.98 -10.27 7.83
CA ASP A 99 -15.50 -11.60 7.53
C ASP A 99 -14.17 -11.48 6.76
N LEU A 100 -13.12 -12.07 7.28
CA LEU A 100 -11.78 -11.94 6.68
C LEU A 100 -11.71 -12.56 5.28
N ASP A 101 -12.49 -13.64 5.04
CA ASP A 101 -12.58 -14.30 3.75
C ASP A 101 -13.16 -13.38 2.66
N GLU A 102 -14.10 -12.50 3.02
CA GLU A 102 -14.67 -11.50 2.11
C GLU A 102 -13.64 -10.43 1.66
N ILE A 103 -12.58 -10.23 2.44
CA ILE A 103 -11.48 -9.32 2.09
C ILE A 103 -10.40 -10.06 1.29
N ILE A 104 -10.07 -11.30 1.66
CA ILE A 104 -8.99 -12.08 1.02
C ILE A 104 -9.36 -12.49 -0.40
N ARG A 105 -10.59 -12.99 -0.63
CA ARG A 105 -10.99 -13.51 -1.96
C ARG A 105 -10.92 -12.47 -3.09
N PRO A 106 -11.38 -11.22 -2.93
CA PRO A 106 -11.17 -10.19 -3.94
C PRO A 106 -9.69 -9.88 -4.20
N ALA A 107 -8.86 -9.84 -3.15
CA ALA A 107 -7.43 -9.64 -3.28
C ALA A 107 -6.77 -10.76 -4.12
N ILE A 108 -7.08 -12.03 -3.85
CA ILE A 108 -6.62 -13.16 -4.64
C ILE A 108 -7.05 -13.03 -6.12
N ARG A 109 -8.32 -12.69 -6.36
CA ARG A 109 -8.85 -12.56 -7.73
C ARG A 109 -8.13 -11.49 -8.54
N LYS A 110 -7.70 -10.42 -7.89
CA LYS A 110 -6.94 -9.33 -8.54
C LYS A 110 -5.64 -9.84 -9.19
N PHE A 111 -4.98 -10.82 -8.57
CA PHE A 111 -3.72 -11.40 -9.05
C PHE A 111 -3.87 -12.72 -9.81
N SER A 112 -5.10 -13.16 -10.10
CA SER A 112 -5.35 -14.45 -10.76
C SER A 112 -4.66 -14.60 -12.12
N ARG A 113 -4.55 -13.50 -12.88
CA ARG A 113 -3.87 -13.49 -14.17
C ARG A 113 -2.37 -13.73 -14.02
N GLU A 114 -1.75 -13.11 -13.03
CA GLU A 114 -0.32 -13.26 -12.73
C GLU A 114 0.00 -14.70 -12.29
N PHE A 115 -0.84 -15.31 -11.46
CA PHE A 115 -0.73 -16.73 -11.11
C PHE A 115 -0.77 -17.62 -12.35
N ILE A 116 -1.70 -17.40 -13.29
CA ILE A 116 -1.83 -18.17 -14.53
C ILE A 116 -0.61 -17.95 -15.42
N LEU A 117 -0.18 -16.71 -15.65
CA LEU A 117 0.95 -16.39 -16.55
C LEU A 117 2.26 -16.98 -16.04
N LYS A 118 2.48 -16.98 -14.72
CA LYS A 118 3.67 -17.56 -14.09
C LYS A 118 3.53 -19.06 -13.82
N LYS A 119 2.35 -19.65 -14.04
CA LYS A 119 2.02 -21.03 -13.70
C LYS A 119 2.24 -21.36 -12.20
N LEU A 120 2.03 -20.38 -11.35
CA LEU A 120 2.13 -20.56 -9.91
C LEU A 120 0.90 -21.27 -9.37
N LYS A 121 1.10 -22.22 -8.46
CA LYS A 121 0.01 -22.87 -7.74
C LYS A 121 -0.49 -21.95 -6.63
N LEU A 122 -1.79 -21.71 -6.58
CA LEU A 122 -2.43 -21.07 -5.45
C LEU A 122 -3.00 -22.14 -4.51
N GLU A 123 -2.56 -22.15 -3.27
CA GLU A 123 -3.13 -22.97 -2.19
C GLU A 123 -3.87 -22.04 -1.23
N TYR A 124 -5.19 -22.08 -1.28
CA TYR A 124 -6.03 -21.22 -0.47
C TYR A 124 -6.94 -22.06 0.44
N GLU A 125 -6.79 -21.86 1.74
CA GLU A 125 -7.65 -22.41 2.75
C GLU A 125 -8.67 -21.34 3.17
N PRO A 126 -10.00 -21.56 3.00
CA PRO A 126 -11.01 -20.60 3.41
C PRO A 126 -10.86 -20.19 4.88
N VAL A 127 -10.93 -18.90 5.16
CA VAL A 127 -10.67 -18.34 6.47
C VAL A 127 -12.01 -17.99 7.14
N GLU A 128 -12.44 -18.81 8.08
CA GLU A 128 -13.64 -18.55 8.89
C GLU A 128 -13.26 -17.73 10.14
N PHE A 129 -12.97 -16.43 9.94
CA PHE A 129 -12.58 -15.55 11.03
C PHE A 129 -13.14 -14.14 10.82
N LYS A 130 -13.74 -13.58 11.87
CA LYS A 130 -14.19 -12.19 11.88
C LYS A 130 -13.19 -11.29 12.56
N THR A 131 -12.94 -10.15 11.97
CA THR A 131 -12.01 -9.15 12.50
C THR A 131 -12.63 -7.76 12.52
N ILE A 132 -12.25 -6.97 13.53
CA ILE A 132 -12.63 -5.55 13.63
C ILE A 132 -11.53 -4.73 12.97
N THR A 133 -11.81 -4.15 11.82
CA THR A 133 -10.80 -3.47 11.00
C THR A 133 -11.46 -2.44 10.07
N ASP A 134 -10.61 -1.65 9.39
CA ASP A 134 -11.00 -0.97 8.17
C ASP A 134 -10.72 -1.90 6.98
N SER A 135 -11.79 -2.30 6.27
CA SER A 135 -11.67 -3.28 5.17
C SER A 135 -10.80 -2.79 4.01
N LYS A 136 -10.77 -1.48 3.73
CA LYS A 136 -9.96 -0.90 2.65
C LYS A 136 -8.46 -1.01 2.98
N TRP A 137 -8.10 -0.68 4.21
CA TRP A 137 -6.71 -0.77 4.67
C TRP A 137 -6.23 -2.21 4.75
N LEU A 138 -7.04 -3.11 5.31
CA LEU A 138 -6.68 -4.52 5.38
C LEU A 138 -6.58 -5.14 3.99
N SER A 139 -7.50 -4.82 3.08
CA SER A 139 -7.42 -5.25 1.67
C SER A 139 -6.13 -4.79 1.02
N PHE A 140 -5.74 -3.51 1.21
CA PHE A 140 -4.50 -2.98 0.67
C PHE A 140 -3.27 -3.74 1.18
N ILE A 141 -3.20 -4.02 2.49
CA ILE A 141 -2.08 -4.77 3.08
C ILE A 141 -2.01 -6.18 2.48
N ILE A 142 -3.14 -6.90 2.43
CA ILE A 142 -3.21 -8.25 1.87
C ILE A 142 -2.82 -8.24 0.38
N GLU A 143 -3.32 -7.30 -0.40
CA GLU A 143 -2.97 -7.15 -1.81
C GLU A 143 -1.47 -6.89 -1.99
N GLN A 144 -0.86 -6.06 -1.15
CA GLN A 144 0.57 -5.76 -1.20
C GLN A 144 1.42 -7.01 -0.90
N VAL A 145 1.03 -7.80 0.10
CA VAL A 145 1.74 -9.04 0.45
C VAL A 145 1.58 -10.08 -0.66
N ILE A 146 0.36 -10.27 -1.20
CA ILE A 146 0.13 -11.19 -2.33
C ILE A 146 0.92 -10.73 -3.57
N SER A 147 0.94 -9.43 -3.86
CA SER A 147 1.73 -8.86 -4.96
C SER A 147 3.21 -9.19 -4.82
N ASN A 148 3.76 -9.05 -3.62
CA ASN A 148 5.15 -9.40 -3.34
C ASN A 148 5.39 -10.91 -3.50
N ALA A 149 4.53 -11.76 -2.93
CA ALA A 149 4.61 -13.20 -3.06
C ALA A 149 4.64 -13.62 -4.54
N VAL A 150 3.69 -13.13 -5.35
CA VAL A 150 3.63 -13.41 -6.78
C VAL A 150 4.82 -12.83 -7.53
N LYS A 151 5.29 -11.63 -7.16
CA LYS A 151 6.42 -10.96 -7.79
C LYS A 151 7.71 -11.75 -7.63
N TYR A 152 8.02 -12.16 -6.42
CA TYR A 152 9.29 -12.80 -6.06
C TYR A 152 9.30 -14.32 -6.21
N THR A 153 8.15 -14.93 -6.54
CA THR A 153 8.05 -16.36 -6.87
C THR A 153 8.08 -16.55 -8.37
N SER A 154 9.07 -17.28 -8.88
CA SER A 154 9.19 -17.62 -10.30
C SER A 154 8.51 -18.95 -10.63
N GLU A 155 8.55 -19.91 -9.71
CA GLU A 155 7.93 -21.24 -9.83
C GLU A 155 7.54 -21.77 -8.44
N GLY A 156 6.58 -22.69 -8.37
CA GLY A 156 6.10 -23.27 -7.13
C GLY A 156 4.72 -22.77 -6.74
N TYR A 157 4.55 -22.33 -5.49
CA TYR A 157 3.23 -22.00 -4.96
C TYR A 157 3.24 -20.73 -4.10
N VAL A 158 2.05 -20.16 -3.94
CA VAL A 158 1.72 -19.21 -2.86
C VAL A 158 0.56 -19.84 -2.07
N ARG A 159 0.74 -19.96 -0.76
CA ARG A 159 -0.26 -20.50 0.16
C ARG A 159 -0.80 -19.39 1.05
N ILE A 160 -2.12 -19.36 1.22
CA ILE A 160 -2.82 -18.39 2.08
C ILE A 160 -3.70 -19.21 3.04
N TYR A 161 -3.46 -19.06 4.33
CA TYR A 161 -4.13 -19.85 5.37
C TYR A 161 -4.07 -19.12 6.73
N MET A 162 -4.86 -19.61 7.68
CA MET A 162 -4.80 -19.18 9.07
C MET A 162 -3.99 -20.19 9.88
N SER A 163 -2.87 -19.75 10.45
CA SER A 163 -2.06 -20.64 11.31
C SER A 163 -2.67 -20.78 12.71
N GLU A 164 -3.19 -19.68 13.24
CA GLU A 164 -3.86 -19.57 14.53
C GLU A 164 -4.95 -18.50 14.43
N PRO A 165 -5.95 -18.49 15.35
CA PRO A 165 -6.97 -17.45 15.36
C PRO A 165 -6.36 -16.04 15.39
N GLY A 166 -6.60 -15.25 14.34
CA GLY A 166 -6.07 -13.89 14.19
C GLY A 166 -4.70 -13.79 13.51
N ILE A 167 -4.07 -14.91 13.12
CA ILE A 167 -2.80 -14.92 12.40
C ILE A 167 -3.00 -15.43 10.97
N LEU A 168 -3.15 -14.49 10.03
CA LEU A 168 -3.18 -14.78 8.59
C LEU A 168 -1.76 -14.97 8.07
N CYS A 169 -1.50 -16.10 7.43
CA CYS A 169 -0.24 -16.41 6.78
C CYS A 169 -0.37 -16.36 5.26
N ILE A 170 0.57 -15.69 4.62
CA ILE A 170 0.78 -15.71 3.16
C ILE A 170 2.21 -16.20 2.96
N GLU A 171 2.34 -17.45 2.52
CA GLU A 171 3.60 -18.16 2.33
C GLU A 171 3.90 -18.27 0.83
N ASP A 172 5.13 -18.04 0.43
CA ASP A 172 5.59 -18.20 -0.95
C ASP A 172 6.86 -19.06 -1.03
N THR A 173 7.09 -19.66 -2.20
CA THR A 173 8.30 -20.45 -2.50
C THR A 173 9.28 -19.66 -3.35
N GLY A 174 9.28 -18.35 -3.22
CA GLY A 174 10.13 -17.45 -3.98
C GLY A 174 11.59 -17.43 -3.50
N VAL A 175 12.32 -16.41 -3.94
CA VAL A 175 13.75 -16.24 -3.66
C VAL A 175 14.06 -15.94 -2.19
N GLY A 176 13.02 -15.67 -1.38
CA GLY A 176 13.15 -15.30 0.03
C GLY A 176 13.77 -13.90 0.23
N ILE A 177 14.03 -13.57 1.49
CA ILE A 177 14.65 -12.31 1.93
C ILE A 177 15.96 -12.66 2.60
N SER A 178 17.05 -11.98 2.25
CA SER A 178 18.35 -12.21 2.88
C SER A 178 18.30 -11.80 4.37
N GLU A 179 19.13 -12.43 5.20
CA GLU A 179 19.23 -12.08 6.61
C GLU A 179 19.65 -10.62 6.83
N GLU A 180 20.43 -10.06 5.91
CA GLU A 180 20.88 -8.67 5.94
C GLU A 180 19.75 -7.69 5.62
N ASP A 181 18.83 -8.06 4.72
CA ASP A 181 17.70 -7.23 4.30
C ASP A 181 16.53 -7.29 5.31
N LEU A 182 16.34 -8.43 5.98
CA LEU A 182 15.19 -8.71 6.83
C LEU A 182 14.88 -7.63 7.89
N PRO A 183 15.86 -7.05 8.61
CA PRO A 183 15.58 -5.98 9.58
C PRO A 183 15.08 -4.68 8.94
N ARG A 184 15.29 -4.51 7.63
CA ARG A 184 15.09 -3.26 6.90
C ARG A 184 13.91 -3.26 5.95
N ILE A 185 13.21 -4.39 5.78
CA ILE A 185 12.10 -4.52 4.83
C ILE A 185 10.91 -3.59 5.11
N PHE A 186 10.82 -3.05 6.33
CA PHE A 186 9.81 -2.06 6.72
C PHE A 186 10.32 -0.62 6.68
N GLU A 187 11.57 -0.38 6.28
CA GLU A 187 12.08 0.99 6.09
C GLU A 187 11.51 1.59 4.80
N ASN A 188 11.01 2.83 4.89
CA ASN A 188 10.46 3.53 3.73
C ASN A 188 11.51 3.69 2.62
N GLY A 189 11.15 3.33 1.39
CA GLY A 189 12.04 3.42 0.23
C GLY A 189 13.11 2.32 0.16
N TYR A 190 13.12 1.37 1.09
CA TYR A 190 14.09 0.29 1.04
C TYR A 190 13.71 -0.77 0.00
N THR A 191 14.64 -1.02 -0.91
CA THR A 191 14.56 -2.13 -1.86
C THR A 191 15.76 -3.02 -1.62
N GLY A 192 15.56 -4.20 -1.02
CA GLY A 192 16.62 -5.16 -0.78
C GLY A 192 17.37 -5.57 -2.05
N PHE A 193 18.37 -6.44 -1.92
CA PHE A 193 19.22 -6.89 -3.04
C PHE A 193 18.37 -7.37 -4.23
N ASN A 194 17.38 -8.23 -3.98
CA ASN A 194 16.47 -8.74 -5.00
C ASN A 194 15.61 -7.66 -5.67
N GLY A 195 15.31 -6.58 -4.95
CA GLY A 195 14.54 -5.43 -5.47
C GLY A 195 15.35 -4.51 -6.36
N ARG A 196 16.67 -4.42 -6.17
CA ARG A 196 17.57 -3.61 -7.02
C ARG A 196 17.80 -4.23 -8.40
N GLU A 197 17.80 -5.55 -8.50
CA GLU A 197 17.88 -6.26 -9.78
C GLU A 197 16.54 -6.18 -10.54
N ASP A 198 15.41 -6.14 -9.84
CA ASP A 198 14.11 -5.94 -10.46
C ASP A 198 13.79 -4.44 -10.56
N LYS A 199 13.87 -3.89 -11.80
CA LYS A 199 13.45 -2.51 -12.12
C LYS A 199 12.00 -2.18 -11.70
N ARG A 200 11.26 -3.12 -11.12
CA ARG A 200 9.87 -3.02 -10.68
C ARG A 200 9.72 -2.81 -9.17
N ALA A 201 10.81 -2.81 -8.40
CA ALA A 201 10.75 -2.59 -6.97
C ALA A 201 10.68 -1.10 -6.67
N SER A 202 9.60 -0.66 -6.01
CA SER A 202 9.37 0.75 -5.65
C SER A 202 9.83 1.09 -4.22
N GLY A 203 10.06 0.09 -3.36
CA GLY A 203 10.47 0.32 -1.96
C GLY A 203 9.42 1.02 -1.09
N ILE A 204 8.15 0.95 -1.48
CA ILE A 204 7.04 1.57 -0.76
C ILE A 204 6.17 0.47 -0.18
#